data_1ada1361a59f25ef9919c1bd5e88c1ee
#
_entry.id   1ada1361a59f25ef9919c1bd5e88c1ee
#
_cell.length_a   1.000
_cell.length_b   1.000
_cell.length_c   1.000
_cell.angle_alpha   90.00
_cell.angle_beta   90.00
_cell.angle_gamma   90.00
#
_symmetry.space_group_name_H-M   'P 1'
#
loop_
_entity.id
_entity.type
_entity.pdbx_description
1 polymer ?
#
loop_
_entity_poly.entity_id
_entity_poly.type
_entity_poly.pdbx_seq_one_letter_code
_entity_poly.pdbx_strand_id
1 'polypeptide(L)'
;MPDKVRPIPPPGIKIDEPERAQLLASAAELGDRITVVRQELKNRPQLLELLPDVEIYQKAVQWAVFYNEIYKTNELPVARRLLQRGAERLEELRQGKPTWPTATGLVVRGYVSRIDGSVQPYGLVVPSSFHVDSPVPYRLDFWFHGRGETLTELSFIQGREASPGEFTPRNAFVLHSYGRFCNGNKFAGETDVFEALEHVSRHYPIDAQRLVVRGFSLGGAACWHMAVHHAWRWAAAAPGAGFSETPEFLKVFQSEKLKPAWYEQKLWHLYDCPDWALNLSHCPTVAYSGEIDKQKQAADVMAAAMAREGLELVHIIGPKTAHSYHPEARAEVNRRIDAIVERGRQSVPPRVRLVTWTLKYNRMDWVVVDGLEQHWEKALVDADVGTSDNSVRVTTRNVSALTLTFAPGECPLDQVRPTRVFIDGSKPSTPPAWRVAKALPEKKESPRASSPGPAGSTLGYSPLASPASPVFATATRCA
;
A
#
# COMPACT_ATOMS: atom_id res chain seq x y z
N MET A 1 8.62 -31.79 -17.70
CA MET A 1 7.54 -31.54 -16.73
C MET A 1 8.15 -31.11 -15.41
N PRO A 2 7.67 -30.09 -14.76
CA PRO A 2 8.18 -29.70 -13.45
C PRO A 2 7.56 -30.57 -12.35
N ASP A 3 7.90 -31.86 -12.35
CA ASP A 3 7.38 -32.86 -11.39
C ASP A 3 7.86 -32.66 -9.94
N LYS A 4 8.50 -31.51 -9.67
CA LYS A 4 9.07 -31.16 -8.35
C LYS A 4 8.63 -29.77 -7.83
N VAL A 5 7.61 -29.15 -8.42
CA VAL A 5 7.10 -27.88 -7.87
C VAL A 5 6.22 -28.19 -6.67
N ARG A 6 6.70 -27.82 -5.50
CA ARG A 6 5.91 -27.90 -4.27
C ARG A 6 4.72 -26.93 -4.35
N PRO A 7 3.47 -27.39 -4.08
CA PRO A 7 2.34 -26.47 -4.04
C PRO A 7 2.51 -25.42 -2.93
N ILE A 8 2.15 -24.18 -3.24
CA ILE A 8 2.10 -23.08 -2.29
C ILE A 8 0.72 -22.44 -2.40
N PRO A 9 -0.07 -22.43 -1.30
CA PRO A 9 0.20 -23.03 0.01
C PRO A 9 0.30 -24.57 -0.02
N PRO A 10 0.94 -25.19 1.00
CA PRO A 10 0.94 -26.65 1.15
C PRO A 10 -0.48 -27.15 1.46
N PRO A 11 -0.79 -28.44 1.28
CA PRO A 11 -2.06 -29.00 1.70
C PRO A 11 -2.29 -28.80 3.22
N GLY A 12 -3.53 -28.47 3.59
CA GLY A 12 -3.95 -28.42 4.98
C GLY A 12 -4.00 -29.80 5.65
N ILE A 13 -4.21 -29.81 6.96
CA ILE A 13 -4.41 -31.05 7.72
C ILE A 13 -5.76 -31.68 7.37
N LYS A 14 -5.85 -32.99 7.54
CA LYS A 14 -7.14 -33.68 7.48
C LYS A 14 -7.97 -33.36 8.73
N ILE A 15 -9.12 -32.76 8.55
CA ILE A 15 -10.11 -32.48 9.60
C ILE A 15 -11.12 -33.62 9.59
N ASP A 16 -11.53 -34.09 10.76
CA ASP A 16 -12.59 -35.09 10.87
C ASP A 16 -13.91 -34.51 10.34
N GLU A 17 -14.65 -35.33 9.59
CA GLU A 17 -15.83 -34.87 8.86
C GLU A 17 -16.93 -34.26 9.76
N PRO A 18 -17.21 -34.80 10.96
CA PRO A 18 -18.14 -34.13 11.89
C PRO A 18 -17.68 -32.74 12.33
N GLU A 19 -16.37 -32.55 12.61
CA GLU A 19 -15.81 -31.26 13.00
C GLU A 19 -15.82 -30.26 11.85
N ARG A 20 -15.46 -30.73 10.64
CA ARG A 20 -15.53 -29.94 9.41
C ARG A 20 -16.96 -29.44 9.16
N ALA A 21 -17.93 -30.34 9.23
CA ALA A 21 -19.35 -30.03 9.04
C ALA A 21 -19.85 -29.02 10.09
N GLN A 22 -19.45 -29.21 11.35
CA GLN A 22 -19.81 -28.29 12.43
C GLN A 22 -19.27 -26.89 12.22
N LEU A 23 -17.99 -26.74 11.85
CA LEU A 23 -17.39 -25.41 11.60
C LEU A 23 -18.05 -24.72 10.41
N LEU A 24 -18.34 -25.44 9.32
CA LEU A 24 -19.05 -24.87 8.16
C LEU A 24 -20.49 -24.47 8.52
N ALA A 25 -21.21 -25.29 9.29
CA ALA A 25 -22.55 -24.97 9.76
C ALA A 25 -22.57 -23.72 10.63
N SER A 26 -21.64 -23.61 11.60
CA SER A 26 -21.50 -22.42 12.45
C SER A 26 -21.12 -21.16 11.66
N ALA A 27 -20.28 -21.29 10.65
CA ALA A 27 -19.92 -20.16 9.76
C ALA A 27 -21.14 -19.75 8.89
N ALA A 28 -21.92 -20.70 8.39
CA ALA A 28 -23.14 -20.43 7.64
C ALA A 28 -24.20 -19.74 8.51
N GLU A 29 -24.44 -20.24 9.74
CA GLU A 29 -25.35 -19.61 10.70
C GLU A 29 -24.98 -18.15 10.98
N LEU A 30 -23.70 -17.86 11.21
CA LEU A 30 -23.24 -16.49 11.38
C LEU A 30 -23.49 -15.66 10.11
N GLY A 31 -23.28 -16.21 8.91
CA GLY A 31 -23.58 -15.56 7.63
C GLY A 31 -25.06 -15.20 7.47
N ASP A 32 -25.97 -16.11 7.85
CA ASP A 32 -27.41 -15.87 7.82
C ASP A 32 -27.79 -14.72 8.78
N ARG A 33 -27.27 -14.75 10.00
CA ARG A 33 -27.46 -13.68 10.99
C ARG A 33 -26.94 -12.34 10.50
N ILE A 34 -25.76 -12.29 9.86
CA ILE A 34 -25.20 -11.10 9.23
C ILE A 34 -26.17 -10.55 8.18
N THR A 35 -26.75 -11.43 7.36
CA THR A 35 -27.72 -11.05 6.34
C THR A 35 -28.95 -10.39 6.93
N VAL A 36 -29.48 -10.94 8.02
CA VAL A 36 -30.62 -10.35 8.74
C VAL A 36 -30.26 -8.96 9.31
N VAL A 37 -29.14 -8.86 10.03
CA VAL A 37 -28.71 -7.59 10.63
C VAL A 37 -28.41 -6.54 9.57
N ARG A 38 -27.88 -6.91 8.41
CA ARG A 38 -27.70 -6.00 7.27
C ARG A 38 -29.03 -5.35 6.84
N GLN A 39 -30.14 -6.10 6.82
CA GLN A 39 -31.45 -5.56 6.51
C GLN A 39 -31.99 -4.67 7.64
N GLU A 40 -31.79 -5.05 8.89
CA GLU A 40 -32.18 -4.24 10.05
C GLU A 40 -31.42 -2.87 10.06
N LEU A 41 -30.15 -2.87 9.65
CA LEU A 41 -29.31 -1.68 9.65
C LEU A 41 -29.39 -0.82 8.38
N LYS A 42 -30.20 -1.16 7.37
CA LYS A 42 -30.26 -0.43 6.09
C LYS A 42 -30.52 1.08 6.24
N ASN A 43 -31.25 1.48 7.28
CA ASN A 43 -31.54 2.88 7.59
C ASN A 43 -30.58 3.50 8.62
N ARG A 44 -29.51 2.78 9.00
CA ARG A 44 -28.47 3.18 9.95
C ARG A 44 -27.09 3.05 9.29
N PRO A 45 -26.76 3.90 8.29
CA PRO A 45 -25.60 3.73 7.44
C PRO A 45 -24.28 3.71 8.22
N GLN A 46 -24.16 4.45 9.31
CA GLN A 46 -22.97 4.47 10.17
C GLN A 46 -22.67 3.13 10.84
N LEU A 47 -23.71 2.36 11.20
CA LEU A 47 -23.54 1.01 11.75
C LEU A 47 -23.35 -0.02 10.62
N LEU A 48 -24.03 0.17 9.49
CA LEU A 48 -23.89 -0.69 8.33
C LEU A 48 -22.46 -0.66 7.78
N GLU A 49 -21.79 0.49 7.84
CA GLU A 49 -20.39 0.65 7.42
C GLU A 49 -19.41 -0.20 8.28
N LEU A 50 -19.79 -0.57 9.49
CA LEU A 50 -19.00 -1.42 10.38
C LEU A 50 -19.24 -2.93 10.18
N LEU A 51 -20.17 -3.32 9.34
CA LEU A 51 -20.50 -4.73 9.13
C LEU A 51 -19.33 -5.56 8.58
N PRO A 52 -18.44 -5.04 7.71
CA PRO A 52 -17.22 -5.74 7.30
C PRO A 52 -16.32 -6.18 8.46
N ASP A 53 -16.34 -5.45 9.59
CA ASP A 53 -15.58 -5.81 10.81
C ASP A 53 -16.11 -7.09 11.49
N VAL A 54 -17.29 -7.54 11.11
CA VAL A 54 -17.92 -8.81 11.53
C VAL A 54 -17.70 -9.87 10.45
N GLU A 55 -17.91 -9.51 9.20
CA GLU A 55 -17.86 -10.43 8.05
C GLU A 55 -16.48 -11.07 7.86
N ILE A 56 -15.39 -10.38 8.21
CA ILE A 56 -14.04 -10.94 8.17
C ILE A 56 -13.89 -12.21 9.02
N TYR A 57 -14.58 -12.31 10.16
CA TYR A 57 -14.51 -13.48 11.03
C TYR A 57 -15.21 -14.70 10.42
N GLN A 58 -16.40 -14.46 9.87
CA GLN A 58 -17.19 -15.48 9.18
C GLN A 58 -16.43 -16.00 7.96
N LYS A 59 -15.99 -15.10 7.09
CA LYS A 59 -15.25 -15.44 5.86
C LYS A 59 -13.95 -16.18 6.15
N ALA A 60 -13.15 -15.71 7.13
CA ALA A 60 -11.86 -16.31 7.46
C ALA A 60 -12.00 -17.79 7.85
N VAL A 61 -13.02 -18.13 8.63
CA VAL A 61 -13.25 -19.52 9.04
C VAL A 61 -13.85 -20.33 7.89
N GLN A 62 -14.87 -19.80 7.22
CA GLN A 62 -15.52 -20.48 6.10
C GLN A 62 -14.53 -20.85 5.02
N TRP A 63 -13.65 -19.93 4.62
CA TRP A 63 -12.68 -20.16 3.55
C TRP A 63 -11.56 -21.10 3.99
N ALA A 64 -11.02 -20.94 5.20
CA ALA A 64 -9.99 -21.85 5.70
C ALA A 64 -10.46 -23.32 5.71
N VAL A 65 -11.72 -23.56 6.12
CA VAL A 65 -12.30 -24.91 6.14
C VAL A 65 -12.67 -25.38 4.72
N PHE A 66 -13.29 -24.52 3.91
CA PHE A 66 -13.75 -24.86 2.56
C PHE A 66 -12.60 -25.22 1.63
N TYR A 67 -11.51 -24.43 1.65
CA TYR A 67 -10.33 -24.63 0.81
C TYR A 67 -9.25 -25.53 1.42
N ASN A 68 -9.52 -26.19 2.57
CA ASN A 68 -8.56 -27.02 3.31
C ASN A 68 -7.27 -26.28 3.70
N GLU A 69 -7.42 -25.06 4.18
CA GLU A 69 -6.34 -24.16 4.61
C GLU A 69 -6.19 -24.09 6.14
N ILE A 70 -6.58 -25.13 6.86
CA ILE A 70 -6.22 -25.37 8.25
C ILE A 70 -4.93 -26.19 8.24
N TYR A 71 -3.85 -25.62 8.75
CA TYR A 71 -2.51 -26.20 8.68
C TYR A 71 -2.05 -26.84 9.96
N LYS A 72 -2.68 -26.52 11.08
CA LYS A 72 -2.32 -27.01 12.41
C LYS A 72 -3.58 -27.32 13.21
N THR A 73 -3.53 -28.37 14.04
CA THR A 73 -4.67 -28.76 14.86
C THR A 73 -5.10 -27.70 15.87
N ASN A 74 -4.16 -26.87 16.34
CA ASN A 74 -4.45 -25.76 17.24
C ASN A 74 -5.19 -24.58 16.56
N GLU A 75 -5.37 -24.59 15.25
CA GLU A 75 -6.17 -23.62 14.52
C GLU A 75 -7.70 -23.91 14.59
N LEU A 76 -8.09 -25.15 14.90
CA LEU A 76 -9.50 -25.52 15.06
C LEU A 76 -10.19 -24.78 16.25
N PRO A 77 -9.62 -24.77 17.46
CA PRO A 77 -10.17 -23.94 18.53
C PRO A 77 -10.10 -22.43 18.22
N VAL A 78 -9.14 -21.98 17.41
CA VAL A 78 -9.08 -20.59 16.92
C VAL A 78 -10.30 -20.30 16.03
N ALA A 79 -10.60 -21.18 15.08
CA ALA A 79 -11.77 -21.02 14.20
C ALA A 79 -13.07 -20.83 14.98
N ARG A 80 -13.31 -21.67 16.01
CA ARG A 80 -14.51 -21.54 16.87
C ARG A 80 -14.53 -20.20 17.62
N ARG A 81 -13.39 -19.77 18.17
CA ARG A 81 -13.29 -18.49 18.86
C ARG A 81 -13.51 -17.30 17.94
N LEU A 82 -13.03 -17.35 16.70
CA LEU A 82 -13.27 -16.27 15.73
C LEU A 82 -14.74 -16.18 15.35
N LEU A 83 -15.44 -17.30 15.14
CA LEU A 83 -16.91 -17.28 14.92
C LEU A 83 -17.65 -16.70 16.11
N GLN A 84 -17.26 -17.05 17.33
CA GLN A 84 -17.84 -16.47 18.55
C GLN A 84 -17.59 -14.95 18.58
N ARG A 85 -16.38 -14.48 18.29
CA ARG A 85 -16.04 -13.05 18.24
C ARG A 85 -16.85 -12.31 17.18
N GLY A 86 -17.04 -12.92 16.01
CA GLY A 86 -17.93 -12.38 14.97
C GLY A 86 -19.38 -12.26 15.46
N ALA A 87 -19.90 -13.27 16.16
CA ALA A 87 -21.25 -13.25 16.72
C ALA A 87 -21.42 -12.18 17.82
N GLU A 88 -20.43 -11.99 18.69
CA GLU A 88 -20.38 -10.94 19.72
C GLU A 88 -20.45 -9.55 19.08
N ARG A 89 -19.59 -9.26 18.09
CA ARG A 89 -19.59 -7.99 17.37
C ARG A 89 -20.90 -7.73 16.61
N LEU A 90 -21.48 -8.78 16.03
CA LEU A 90 -22.77 -8.67 15.35
C LEU A 90 -23.87 -8.22 16.30
N GLU A 91 -23.88 -8.75 17.52
CA GLU A 91 -24.84 -8.37 18.53
C GLU A 91 -24.64 -6.93 19.03
N GLU A 92 -23.36 -6.51 19.23
CA GLU A 92 -23.04 -5.10 19.54
C GLU A 92 -23.55 -4.15 18.44
N LEU A 93 -23.39 -4.51 17.15
CA LEU A 93 -23.92 -3.72 16.03
C LEU A 93 -25.44 -3.65 16.06
N ARG A 94 -26.11 -4.78 16.29
CA ARG A 94 -27.58 -4.85 16.35
C ARG A 94 -28.12 -3.95 17.46
N GLN A 95 -27.46 -3.95 18.62
CA GLN A 95 -27.77 -3.08 19.74
C GLN A 95 -27.41 -1.60 19.50
N GLY A 96 -26.60 -1.31 18.46
CA GLY A 96 -26.11 0.02 18.14
C GLY A 96 -25.02 0.53 19.08
N LYS A 97 -24.28 -0.38 19.69
CA LYS A 97 -23.22 -0.09 20.69
C LYS A 97 -21.91 -0.83 20.35
N PRO A 98 -21.35 -0.69 19.15
CA PRO A 98 -20.08 -1.30 18.81
C PRO A 98 -18.97 -0.71 19.68
N THR A 99 -18.15 -1.56 20.29
CA THR A 99 -17.07 -1.14 21.21
C THR A 99 -15.73 -0.95 20.51
N TRP A 100 -15.45 -1.72 19.48
CA TRP A 100 -14.15 -1.76 18.82
C TRP A 100 -13.75 -0.52 17.99
N PRO A 101 -14.68 0.32 17.43
CA PRO A 101 -14.28 1.50 16.65
C PRO A 101 -13.54 2.55 17.48
N THR A 102 -13.78 2.58 18.79
CA THR A 102 -13.17 3.55 19.72
C THR A 102 -12.16 2.90 20.68
N ALA A 103 -11.95 1.59 20.56
CA ALA A 103 -11.03 0.85 21.42
C ALA A 103 -9.57 1.24 21.13
N THR A 104 -8.74 1.23 22.18
CA THR A 104 -7.27 1.32 22.09
C THR A 104 -6.64 -0.07 22.15
N GLY A 105 -5.37 -0.19 21.78
CA GLY A 105 -4.65 -1.46 21.73
C GLY A 105 -4.88 -2.22 20.44
N LEU A 106 -5.04 -3.54 20.52
CA LEU A 106 -5.14 -4.40 19.34
C LEU A 106 -6.59 -4.46 18.81
N VAL A 107 -6.81 -3.98 17.62
CA VAL A 107 -8.12 -3.97 16.96
C VAL A 107 -7.98 -4.57 15.56
N VAL A 108 -8.77 -5.58 15.25
CA VAL A 108 -8.91 -6.09 13.89
C VAL A 108 -10.12 -5.46 13.24
N ARG A 109 -9.95 -4.96 12.02
CA ARG A 109 -11.00 -4.31 11.23
C ARG A 109 -11.13 -4.98 9.87
N GLY A 110 -12.24 -4.71 9.20
CA GLY A 110 -12.53 -5.17 7.84
C GLY A 110 -12.97 -4.03 6.94
N TYR A 111 -12.71 -4.16 5.64
CA TYR A 111 -13.23 -3.27 4.60
C TYR A 111 -13.68 -4.09 3.39
N VAL A 112 -14.53 -3.50 2.56
CA VAL A 112 -14.95 -4.11 1.30
C VAL A 112 -14.00 -3.66 0.20
N SER A 113 -13.33 -4.61 -0.45
CA SER A 113 -12.41 -4.31 -1.54
C SER A 113 -13.16 -3.93 -2.82
N ARG A 114 -12.67 -2.92 -3.51
CA ARG A 114 -13.18 -2.50 -4.81
C ARG A 114 -12.75 -3.40 -5.97
N ILE A 115 -11.80 -4.30 -5.72
CA ILE A 115 -11.31 -5.25 -6.74
C ILE A 115 -12.43 -6.26 -7.07
N ASP A 116 -13.04 -6.83 -6.03
CA ASP A 116 -13.92 -7.99 -6.19
C ASP A 116 -15.13 -8.00 -5.23
N GLY A 117 -15.29 -6.94 -4.42
CA GLY A 117 -16.37 -6.84 -3.42
C GLY A 117 -16.19 -7.74 -2.19
N SER A 118 -15.05 -8.44 -2.07
CA SER A 118 -14.78 -9.26 -0.89
C SER A 118 -14.40 -8.41 0.32
N VAL A 119 -14.74 -8.89 1.52
CA VAL A 119 -14.26 -8.26 2.75
C VAL A 119 -12.81 -8.67 3.03
N GLN A 120 -11.96 -7.70 3.35
CA GLN A 120 -10.54 -7.91 3.61
C GLN A 120 -10.17 -7.47 5.02
N PRO A 121 -9.42 -8.29 5.79
CA PRO A 121 -9.01 -7.94 7.14
C PRO A 121 -7.74 -7.09 7.15
N TYR A 122 -7.64 -6.22 8.15
CA TYR A 122 -6.39 -5.61 8.59
C TYR A 122 -6.32 -5.53 10.11
N GLY A 123 -5.10 -5.57 10.65
CA GLY A 123 -4.85 -5.33 12.08
C GLY A 123 -4.47 -3.88 12.32
N LEU A 124 -4.91 -3.33 13.44
CA LEU A 124 -4.56 -1.99 13.86
C LEU A 124 -4.08 -2.01 15.30
N VAL A 125 -2.92 -1.41 15.56
CA VAL A 125 -2.49 -1.05 16.91
C VAL A 125 -2.90 0.40 17.11
N VAL A 126 -3.90 0.61 17.96
CA VAL A 126 -4.43 1.93 18.30
C VAL A 126 -3.69 2.45 19.52
N PRO A 127 -3.02 3.62 19.47
CA PRO A 127 -2.25 4.12 20.60
C PRO A 127 -3.15 4.42 21.80
N SER A 128 -2.62 4.23 23.02
CA SER A 128 -3.35 4.52 24.27
C SER A 128 -3.72 5.99 24.44
N SER A 129 -3.07 6.88 23.70
CA SER A 129 -3.38 8.31 23.65
C SER A 129 -4.52 8.67 22.69
N PHE A 130 -5.08 7.67 21.98
CA PHE A 130 -6.16 7.92 21.04
C PHE A 130 -7.44 8.37 21.74
N HIS A 131 -8.02 9.45 21.23
CA HIS A 131 -9.34 9.95 21.58
C HIS A 131 -10.07 10.31 20.30
N VAL A 132 -11.35 9.98 20.21
CA VAL A 132 -12.19 10.23 19.01
C VAL A 132 -12.20 11.71 18.63
N ASP A 133 -12.26 12.58 19.64
CA ASP A 133 -12.31 14.04 19.47
C ASP A 133 -10.90 14.69 19.50
N SER A 134 -9.85 13.94 19.19
CA SER A 134 -8.49 14.50 19.19
C SER A 134 -8.37 15.61 18.15
N PRO A 135 -7.96 16.82 18.56
CA PRO A 135 -7.75 17.94 17.62
C PRO A 135 -6.49 17.77 16.76
N VAL A 136 -5.61 16.84 17.16
CA VAL A 136 -4.33 16.61 16.48
C VAL A 136 -4.38 15.24 15.81
N PRO A 137 -4.16 15.18 14.49
CA PRO A 137 -4.10 13.89 13.79
C PRO A 137 -2.86 13.10 14.18
N TYR A 138 -2.97 11.79 14.07
CA TYR A 138 -1.95 10.84 14.49
C TYR A 138 -1.08 10.38 13.33
N ARG A 139 0.19 10.10 13.59
CA ARG A 139 1.08 9.32 12.73
C ARG A 139 0.51 7.93 12.50
N LEU A 140 0.72 7.36 11.30
CA LEU A 140 0.42 5.96 11.00
C LEU A 140 1.63 5.28 10.34
N ASP A 141 2.08 4.19 10.95
CA ASP A 141 3.09 3.30 10.39
C ASP A 141 2.42 2.06 9.80
N PHE A 142 2.78 1.68 8.58
CA PHE A 142 2.48 0.36 8.04
C PHE A 142 3.53 -0.63 8.50
N TRP A 143 3.08 -1.84 8.80
CA TRP A 143 3.95 -2.99 8.96
C TRP A 143 3.57 -4.08 7.96
N PHE A 144 4.47 -4.35 7.02
CA PHE A 144 4.32 -5.43 6.06
C PHE A 144 4.90 -6.72 6.62
N HIS A 145 4.10 -7.79 6.63
CA HIS A 145 4.50 -9.08 7.17
C HIS A 145 5.53 -9.80 6.28
N GLY A 146 6.32 -10.68 6.89
CA GLY A 146 7.25 -11.55 6.19
C GLY A 146 6.56 -12.70 5.45
N ARG A 147 7.37 -13.61 4.88
CA ARG A 147 6.88 -14.81 4.21
C ARG A 147 6.17 -15.74 5.19
N GLY A 148 4.99 -16.19 4.81
CA GLY A 148 4.21 -17.15 5.55
C GLY A 148 3.36 -17.97 4.60
N GLU A 149 3.85 -19.13 4.15
CA GLU A 149 3.17 -19.99 3.15
C GLU A 149 1.86 -20.58 3.68
N THR A 150 1.67 -20.56 4.99
CA THR A 150 0.46 -21.00 5.70
C THR A 150 -0.28 -19.84 6.36
N LEU A 151 -0.01 -18.61 5.95
CA LEU A 151 -0.69 -17.43 6.46
C LEU A 151 -2.07 -17.31 5.80
N THR A 152 -3.10 -17.71 6.52
CA THR A 152 -4.51 -17.53 6.14
C THR A 152 -5.10 -16.29 6.81
N GLU A 153 -6.28 -15.85 6.37
CA GLU A 153 -7.02 -14.80 7.09
C GLU A 153 -7.30 -15.19 8.56
N LEU A 154 -7.60 -16.48 8.80
CA LEU A 154 -7.84 -17.01 10.15
C LEU A 154 -6.60 -16.79 11.04
N SER A 155 -5.43 -17.26 10.60
CA SER A 155 -4.20 -17.11 11.37
C SER A 155 -3.72 -15.66 11.45
N PHE A 156 -3.99 -14.85 10.42
CA PHE A 156 -3.70 -13.42 10.42
C PHE A 156 -4.54 -12.68 11.46
N ILE A 157 -5.87 -12.85 11.45
CA ILE A 157 -6.79 -12.20 12.41
C ILE A 157 -6.39 -12.57 13.83
N GLN A 158 -6.20 -13.87 14.11
CA GLN A 158 -5.73 -14.34 15.42
C GLN A 158 -4.42 -13.67 15.82
N GLY A 159 -3.45 -13.62 14.92
CA GLY A 159 -2.15 -13.02 15.18
C GLY A 159 -2.26 -11.52 15.50
N ARG A 160 -3.17 -10.81 14.85
CA ARG A 160 -3.38 -9.37 15.10
C ARG A 160 -4.17 -9.10 16.37
N GLU A 161 -5.03 -10.00 16.80
CA GLU A 161 -5.68 -9.92 18.12
C GLU A 161 -4.72 -10.23 19.29
N ALA A 162 -3.62 -10.95 19.03
CA ALA A 162 -2.71 -11.43 20.08
C ALA A 162 -1.41 -10.64 20.21
N SER A 163 -0.96 -9.93 19.15
CA SER A 163 0.36 -9.29 19.14
C SER A 163 0.37 -7.95 18.39
N PRO A 164 1.01 -6.93 18.97
CA PRO A 164 1.15 -5.63 18.31
C PRO A 164 2.16 -5.65 17.17
N GLY A 165 3.01 -6.68 17.07
CA GLY A 165 4.06 -6.79 16.05
C GLY A 165 5.40 -6.20 16.51
N GLU A 166 6.28 -5.89 15.56
CA GLU A 166 7.70 -5.57 15.79
C GLU A 166 7.93 -4.14 16.27
N PHE A 167 7.13 -3.19 15.81
CA PHE A 167 7.25 -1.77 16.13
C PHE A 167 5.94 -1.19 16.63
N THR A 168 5.99 -0.48 17.73
CA THR A 168 4.87 0.26 18.32
C THR A 168 5.33 1.67 18.70
N PRO A 169 5.52 2.57 17.74
CA PRO A 169 5.96 3.93 18.01
C PRO A 169 4.98 4.65 18.93
N ARG A 170 5.51 5.49 19.80
CA ARG A 170 4.69 6.24 20.76
C ARG A 170 3.72 7.18 20.01
N ASN A 171 2.47 7.23 20.44
CA ASN A 171 1.43 8.08 19.85
C ASN A 171 1.22 7.86 18.34
N ALA A 172 1.45 6.65 17.86
CA ALA A 172 1.26 6.29 16.46
C ALA A 172 0.33 5.10 16.32
N PHE A 173 -0.48 5.11 15.27
CA PHE A 173 -1.16 3.90 14.82
C PHE A 173 -0.18 2.98 14.08
N VAL A 174 -0.38 1.67 14.19
CA VAL A 174 0.34 0.72 13.34
C VAL A 174 -0.68 -0.13 12.59
N LEU A 175 -0.65 -0.05 11.25
CA LEU A 175 -1.54 -0.79 10.37
C LEU A 175 -0.81 -2.00 9.79
N HIS A 176 -1.40 -3.18 9.98
CA HIS A 176 -0.96 -4.45 9.41
C HIS A 176 -1.96 -4.85 8.32
N SER A 177 -1.57 -4.77 7.05
CA SER A 177 -2.38 -5.27 5.94
C SER A 177 -2.21 -6.78 5.79
N TYR A 178 -3.29 -7.51 5.52
CA TYR A 178 -3.20 -8.91 5.14
C TYR A 178 -2.64 -9.08 3.72
N GLY A 179 -3.11 -8.21 2.78
CA GLY A 179 -2.60 -8.17 1.40
C GLY A 179 -2.88 -9.43 0.58
N ARG A 180 -3.89 -10.18 0.94
CA ARG A 180 -4.40 -11.39 0.24
C ARG A 180 -3.42 -12.56 0.18
N PHE A 181 -2.50 -12.71 1.09
CA PHE A 181 -1.49 -13.76 1.17
C PHE A 181 -0.06 -13.18 1.16
N CYS A 182 0.96 -14.04 1.24
CA CYS A 182 2.37 -13.62 1.27
C CYS A 182 2.92 -13.31 -0.15
N ASN A 183 2.41 -12.27 -0.78
CA ASN A 183 2.80 -11.80 -2.12
C ASN A 183 3.73 -10.57 -2.11
N GLY A 184 4.21 -10.14 -0.93
CA GLY A 184 5.02 -8.92 -0.77
C GLY A 184 4.24 -7.64 -1.07
N ASN A 185 2.93 -7.63 -0.86
CA ASN A 185 2.01 -6.53 -1.17
C ASN A 185 2.14 -6.04 -2.62
N LYS A 186 2.31 -6.96 -3.57
CA LYS A 186 2.30 -6.70 -5.01
C LYS A 186 0.91 -6.96 -5.60
N PHE A 187 0.62 -6.43 -6.78
CA PHE A 187 -0.65 -6.59 -7.51
C PHE A 187 -1.87 -6.20 -6.65
N ALA A 188 -2.79 -7.13 -6.40
CA ALA A 188 -3.96 -6.90 -5.56
C ALA A 188 -3.57 -6.52 -4.12
N GLY A 189 -2.47 -7.06 -3.59
CA GLY A 189 -1.95 -6.70 -2.27
C GLY A 189 -1.51 -5.24 -2.16
N GLU A 190 -1.02 -4.62 -3.25
CA GLU A 190 -0.74 -3.18 -3.31
C GLU A 190 -2.03 -2.35 -3.20
N THR A 191 -3.07 -2.76 -3.93
CA THR A 191 -4.38 -2.13 -3.83
C THR A 191 -4.95 -2.23 -2.42
N ASP A 192 -4.85 -3.40 -1.79
CA ASP A 192 -5.30 -3.62 -0.41
C ASP A 192 -4.60 -2.70 0.60
N VAL A 193 -3.32 -2.37 0.41
CA VAL A 193 -2.61 -1.39 1.27
C VAL A 193 -3.31 -0.03 1.22
N PHE A 194 -3.65 0.44 0.02
CA PHE A 194 -4.29 1.76 -0.14
C PHE A 194 -5.77 1.74 0.28
N GLU A 195 -6.49 0.66 0.03
CA GLU A 195 -7.88 0.51 0.48
C GLU A 195 -7.96 0.45 2.02
N ALA A 196 -7.03 -0.26 2.67
CA ALA A 196 -6.92 -0.26 4.12
C ALA A 196 -6.57 1.13 4.68
N LEU A 197 -5.62 1.84 4.04
CA LEU A 197 -5.27 3.22 4.42
C LEU A 197 -6.48 4.15 4.32
N GLU A 198 -7.20 4.10 3.21
CA GLU A 198 -8.40 4.91 3.00
C GLU A 198 -9.47 4.61 4.06
N HIS A 199 -9.69 3.32 4.36
CA HIS A 199 -10.62 2.90 5.39
C HIS A 199 -10.21 3.42 6.78
N VAL A 200 -8.95 3.27 7.16
CA VAL A 200 -8.42 3.79 8.44
C VAL A 200 -8.56 5.30 8.52
N SER A 201 -8.20 6.03 7.45
CA SER A 201 -8.25 7.50 7.43
C SER A 201 -9.68 8.07 7.48
N ARG A 202 -10.70 7.28 7.11
CA ARG A 202 -12.10 7.68 7.28
C ARG A 202 -12.60 7.51 8.73
N HIS A 203 -12.01 6.59 9.48
CA HIS A 203 -12.46 6.23 10.83
C HIS A 203 -11.59 6.82 11.95
N TYR A 204 -10.36 7.20 11.64
CA TYR A 204 -9.40 7.69 12.61
C TYR A 204 -8.71 8.96 12.07
N PRO A 205 -8.37 9.93 12.95
CA PRO A 205 -7.70 11.17 12.55
C PRO A 205 -6.24 10.91 12.24
N ILE A 206 -5.96 10.45 11.02
CA ILE A 206 -4.60 10.15 10.55
C ILE A 206 -3.99 11.36 9.84
N ASP A 207 -2.72 11.67 10.18
CA ASP A 207 -1.94 12.71 9.51
C ASP A 207 -1.32 12.16 8.22
N ALA A 208 -1.84 12.61 7.08
CA ALA A 208 -1.35 12.22 5.76
C ALA A 208 0.12 12.63 5.49
N GLN A 209 0.68 13.56 6.28
CA GLN A 209 2.08 13.98 6.18
C GLN A 209 3.01 13.12 7.06
N ARG A 210 2.47 12.19 7.85
CA ARG A 210 3.22 11.35 8.79
C ARG A 210 2.93 9.86 8.60
N LEU A 211 2.88 9.44 7.33
CA LEU A 211 2.73 8.03 6.96
C LEU A 211 4.09 7.39 6.78
N VAL A 212 4.30 6.21 7.36
CA VAL A 212 5.57 5.45 7.28
C VAL A 212 5.30 4.06 6.76
N VAL A 213 6.18 3.53 5.91
CA VAL A 213 6.17 2.12 5.51
C VAL A 213 7.34 1.37 6.13
N ARG A 214 7.05 0.22 6.73
CA ARG A 214 8.02 -0.67 7.37
C ARG A 214 7.73 -2.11 7.01
N GLY A 215 8.74 -2.95 7.04
CA GLY A 215 8.58 -4.39 6.89
C GLY A 215 9.91 -5.11 6.99
N PHE A 216 9.86 -6.42 7.20
CA PHE A 216 11.04 -7.25 7.33
C PHE A 216 10.93 -8.46 6.40
N SER A 217 12.04 -8.95 5.85
CA SER A 217 12.06 -10.10 4.94
C SER A 217 11.20 -9.83 3.69
N LEU A 218 10.20 -10.64 3.38
CA LEU A 218 9.23 -10.36 2.32
C LEU A 218 8.51 -9.01 2.53
N GLY A 219 8.23 -8.65 3.80
CA GLY A 219 7.72 -7.32 4.14
C GLY A 219 8.72 -6.20 3.88
N GLY A 220 10.02 -6.47 4.00
CA GLY A 220 11.08 -5.55 3.58
C GLY A 220 11.08 -5.31 2.08
N ALA A 221 10.79 -6.35 1.28
CA ALA A 221 10.60 -6.20 -0.17
C ALA A 221 9.35 -5.37 -0.49
N ALA A 222 8.23 -5.60 0.23
CA ALA A 222 7.05 -4.77 0.13
C ALA A 222 7.34 -3.30 0.47
N CYS A 223 8.13 -3.06 1.52
CA CYS A 223 8.55 -1.73 1.93
C CYS A 223 9.37 -1.03 0.83
N TRP A 224 10.36 -1.70 0.23
CA TRP A 224 11.12 -1.17 -0.91
C TRP A 224 10.21 -0.80 -2.08
N HIS A 225 9.34 -1.75 -2.48
CA HIS A 225 8.38 -1.55 -3.55
C HIS A 225 7.48 -0.32 -3.31
N MET A 226 6.85 -0.23 -2.12
CA MET A 226 6.01 0.89 -1.76
C MET A 226 6.78 2.21 -1.70
N ALA A 227 8.00 2.19 -1.18
CA ALA A 227 8.84 3.38 -1.06
C ALA A 227 9.20 3.99 -2.42
N VAL A 228 9.62 3.17 -3.40
CA VAL A 228 10.05 3.69 -4.71
C VAL A 228 8.90 4.07 -5.63
N HIS A 229 7.77 3.33 -5.60
CA HIS A 229 6.64 3.55 -6.50
C HIS A 229 5.67 4.64 -6.02
N HIS A 230 5.61 4.84 -4.70
CA HIS A 230 4.70 5.80 -4.06
C HIS A 230 5.43 6.74 -3.10
N ALA A 231 6.68 7.10 -3.43
CA ALA A 231 7.54 7.93 -2.59
C ALA A 231 6.87 9.21 -2.10
N TRP A 232 6.03 9.80 -2.93
CA TRP A 232 5.27 11.01 -2.63
C TRP A 232 4.21 10.86 -1.51
N ARG A 233 3.93 9.62 -1.09
CA ARG A 233 2.96 9.35 -0.02
C ARG A 233 3.60 9.20 1.36
N TRP A 234 4.86 8.79 1.41
CA TRP A 234 5.49 8.38 2.66
C TRP A 234 6.41 9.45 3.22
N ALA A 235 6.29 9.73 4.52
CA ALA A 235 7.24 10.57 5.24
C ALA A 235 8.58 9.87 5.40
N ALA A 236 8.57 8.54 5.52
CA ALA A 236 9.77 7.71 5.62
C ALA A 236 9.50 6.26 5.24
N ALA A 237 10.56 5.52 4.89
CA ALA A 237 10.54 4.08 4.69
C ALA A 237 11.62 3.39 5.53
N ALA A 238 11.28 2.20 6.09
CA ALA A 238 12.22 1.39 6.86
C ALA A 238 12.20 -0.08 6.39
N PRO A 239 12.80 -0.40 5.23
CA PRO A 239 12.91 -1.76 4.74
C PRO A 239 13.98 -2.54 5.52
N GLY A 240 13.58 -3.69 6.09
CA GLY A 240 14.46 -4.59 6.84
C GLY A 240 14.70 -5.90 6.08
N ALA A 241 15.96 -6.24 5.84
CA ALA A 241 16.41 -7.54 5.33
C ALA A 241 15.50 -8.16 4.24
N GLY A 242 15.08 -7.32 3.28
CA GLY A 242 14.18 -7.72 2.20
C GLY A 242 14.91 -8.21 0.96
N PHE A 243 14.26 -8.06 -0.17
CA PHE A 243 14.87 -8.12 -1.50
C PHE A 243 14.32 -6.99 -2.36
N SER A 244 15.11 -6.51 -3.30
CA SER A 244 14.82 -5.27 -4.02
C SER A 244 14.71 -5.45 -5.53
N GLU A 245 15.20 -6.58 -6.08
CA GLU A 245 15.23 -6.83 -7.51
C GLU A 245 15.23 -8.34 -7.82
N THR A 246 15.04 -8.70 -9.07
CA THR A 246 14.88 -10.09 -9.52
C THR A 246 16.21 -10.80 -9.79
N PRO A 247 17.15 -10.26 -10.59
CA PRO A 247 18.31 -11.00 -11.06
C PRO A 247 19.25 -11.50 -9.96
N GLU A 248 19.74 -10.61 -9.11
CA GLU A 248 20.68 -11.00 -8.05
C GLU A 248 19.99 -11.78 -6.93
N PHE A 249 18.72 -11.46 -6.64
CA PHE A 249 17.93 -12.26 -5.71
C PHE A 249 17.84 -13.73 -6.15
N LEU A 250 17.45 -14.02 -7.38
CA LEU A 250 17.34 -15.37 -7.90
C LEU A 250 18.69 -16.10 -7.93
N LYS A 251 19.75 -15.38 -8.32
CA LYS A 251 21.12 -15.91 -8.35
C LYS A 251 21.64 -16.28 -6.96
N VAL A 252 21.48 -15.37 -5.97
CA VAL A 252 22.04 -15.55 -4.61
C VAL A 252 21.21 -16.55 -3.78
N PHE A 253 19.86 -16.48 -3.86
CA PHE A 253 19.00 -17.28 -3.00
C PHE A 253 18.53 -18.58 -3.61
N GLN A 254 18.33 -18.63 -4.94
CA GLN A 254 17.83 -19.82 -5.62
C GLN A 254 18.91 -20.52 -6.43
N SER A 255 20.12 -19.94 -6.52
CA SER A 255 21.25 -20.45 -7.31
C SER A 255 20.85 -20.66 -8.79
N GLU A 256 19.94 -19.83 -9.30
CA GLU A 256 19.46 -19.95 -10.67
C GLU A 256 20.45 -19.40 -11.68
N LYS A 257 20.61 -20.13 -12.79
CA LYS A 257 21.30 -19.63 -13.98
C LYS A 257 20.30 -18.94 -14.89
N LEU A 258 20.13 -17.64 -14.68
CA LEU A 258 19.15 -16.87 -15.40
C LEU A 258 19.47 -16.78 -16.90
N LYS A 259 18.47 -17.03 -17.72
CA LYS A 259 18.45 -16.79 -19.17
C LYS A 259 17.13 -16.15 -19.56
N PRO A 260 16.85 -14.95 -19.04
CA PRO A 260 15.55 -14.32 -19.28
C PRO A 260 15.42 -13.92 -20.74
N ALA A 261 14.23 -14.08 -21.30
CA ALA A 261 13.87 -13.49 -22.58
C ALA A 261 13.86 -11.96 -22.48
N TRP A 262 13.99 -11.27 -23.61
CA TRP A 262 14.04 -9.80 -23.63
C TRP A 262 12.79 -9.15 -23.01
N TYR A 263 11.62 -9.75 -23.19
CA TYR A 263 10.36 -9.25 -22.63
C TYR A 263 10.28 -9.46 -21.12
N GLU A 264 10.84 -10.55 -20.58
CA GLU A 264 10.92 -10.77 -19.13
C GLU A 264 11.79 -9.70 -18.47
N GLN A 265 12.94 -9.36 -19.08
CA GLN A 265 13.81 -8.30 -18.59
C GLN A 265 13.09 -6.94 -18.57
N LYS A 266 12.30 -6.63 -19.61
CA LYS A 266 11.47 -5.42 -19.63
C LYS A 266 10.40 -5.43 -18.54
N LEU A 267 9.76 -6.57 -18.29
CA LEU A 267 8.72 -6.68 -17.26
C LEU A 267 9.29 -6.60 -15.84
N TRP A 268 10.55 -6.93 -15.61
CA TRP A 268 11.19 -6.74 -14.30
C TRP A 268 11.17 -5.28 -13.85
N HIS A 269 11.26 -4.32 -14.77
CA HIS A 269 11.13 -2.89 -14.45
C HIS A 269 9.86 -2.53 -13.70
N LEU A 270 8.82 -3.39 -13.74
CA LEU A 270 7.59 -3.12 -12.99
C LEU A 270 7.82 -3.14 -11.46
N TYR A 271 8.71 -4.03 -10.96
CA TYR A 271 8.88 -4.22 -9.52
C TYR A 271 10.34 -4.17 -9.05
N ASP A 272 11.33 -4.17 -9.93
CA ASP A 272 12.73 -4.08 -9.56
C ASP A 272 13.06 -2.66 -9.09
N CYS A 273 13.17 -2.50 -7.78
CA CYS A 273 13.30 -1.20 -7.11
C CYS A 273 14.53 -0.37 -7.50
N PRO A 274 15.69 -0.96 -7.87
CA PRO A 274 16.85 -0.20 -8.32
C PRO A 274 16.58 0.71 -9.53
N ASP A 275 15.64 0.32 -10.39
CA ASP A 275 15.25 1.10 -11.57
C ASP A 275 14.48 2.39 -11.22
N TRP A 276 13.96 2.44 -10.00
CA TRP A 276 13.15 3.52 -9.44
C TRP A 276 13.87 4.30 -8.34
N ALA A 277 15.15 4.05 -8.12
CA ALA A 277 15.91 4.58 -6.99
C ALA A 277 15.87 6.12 -6.89
N LEU A 278 15.78 6.84 -8.02
CA LEU A 278 15.64 8.30 -8.07
C LEU A 278 14.46 8.81 -7.25
N ASN A 279 13.35 8.05 -7.22
CA ASN A 279 12.13 8.43 -6.50
C ASN A 279 12.35 8.53 -4.99
N LEU A 280 13.35 7.83 -4.44
CA LEU A 280 13.69 7.92 -3.01
C LEU A 280 14.25 9.28 -2.60
N SER A 281 14.53 10.19 -3.54
CA SER A 281 14.78 11.60 -3.22
C SER A 281 13.59 12.27 -2.50
N HIS A 282 12.37 11.70 -2.63
CA HIS A 282 11.14 12.15 -1.98
C HIS A 282 10.74 11.33 -0.75
N CYS A 283 11.39 10.19 -0.50
CA CYS A 283 11.08 9.31 0.63
C CYS A 283 12.37 8.96 1.40
N PRO A 284 12.71 9.69 2.45
CA PRO A 284 13.84 9.34 3.32
C PRO A 284 13.76 7.89 3.77
N THR A 285 14.81 7.12 3.50
CA THR A 285 14.82 5.67 3.71
C THR A 285 15.94 5.27 4.66
N VAL A 286 15.58 4.47 5.68
CA VAL A 286 16.52 3.89 6.65
C VAL A 286 16.41 2.37 6.54
N ALA A 287 17.33 1.77 5.78
CA ALA A 287 17.38 0.32 5.61
C ALA A 287 18.04 -0.36 6.80
N TYR A 288 17.65 -1.60 7.06
CA TYR A 288 18.27 -2.47 8.06
C TYR A 288 18.65 -3.82 7.47
N SER A 289 19.78 -4.37 7.90
CA SER A 289 20.16 -5.77 7.65
C SER A 289 21.03 -6.31 8.79
N GLY A 290 20.95 -7.62 9.06
CA GLY A 290 21.97 -8.30 9.86
C GLY A 290 23.30 -8.39 9.10
N GLU A 291 24.42 -8.32 9.80
CA GLU A 291 25.77 -8.35 9.21
C GLU A 291 26.04 -9.64 8.42
N ILE A 292 25.55 -10.79 8.93
CA ILE A 292 25.73 -12.11 8.33
C ILE A 292 24.45 -12.61 7.63
N ASP A 293 23.47 -11.72 7.42
CA ASP A 293 22.25 -12.03 6.68
C ASP A 293 22.52 -11.96 5.16
N LYS A 294 22.22 -13.03 4.42
CA LYS A 294 22.30 -13.04 2.96
C LYS A 294 21.43 -11.96 2.31
N GLN A 295 20.32 -11.58 2.95
CA GLN A 295 19.41 -10.56 2.44
C GLN A 295 19.92 -9.12 2.63
N LYS A 296 21.09 -8.93 3.25
CA LYS A 296 21.83 -7.66 3.22
C LYS A 296 22.07 -7.17 1.80
N GLN A 297 22.24 -8.11 0.85
CA GLN A 297 22.40 -7.86 -0.58
C GLN A 297 21.35 -6.87 -1.13
N ALA A 298 20.09 -6.96 -0.70
CA ALA A 298 19.03 -6.07 -1.19
C ALA A 298 19.32 -4.59 -0.90
N ALA A 299 19.77 -4.28 0.31
CA ALA A 299 20.13 -2.91 0.68
C ALA A 299 21.44 -2.46 0.00
N ASP A 300 22.41 -3.37 -0.19
CA ASP A 300 23.65 -3.07 -0.91
C ASP A 300 23.37 -2.70 -2.40
N VAL A 301 22.47 -3.44 -3.06
CA VAL A 301 22.03 -3.13 -4.44
C VAL A 301 21.30 -1.78 -4.49
N MET A 302 20.43 -1.51 -3.54
CA MET A 302 19.72 -0.22 -3.48
C MET A 302 20.67 0.94 -3.18
N ALA A 303 21.66 0.76 -2.28
CA ALA A 303 22.68 1.77 -2.02
C ALA A 303 23.46 2.13 -3.29
N ALA A 304 23.88 1.11 -4.04
CA ALA A 304 24.55 1.32 -5.32
C ALA A 304 23.67 2.01 -6.37
N ALA A 305 22.38 1.67 -6.42
CA ALA A 305 21.42 2.32 -7.33
C ALA A 305 21.17 3.78 -6.95
N MET A 306 20.97 4.07 -5.67
CA MET A 306 20.80 5.42 -5.14
C MET A 306 22.05 6.29 -5.37
N ALA A 307 23.24 5.74 -5.17
CA ALA A 307 24.50 6.46 -5.42
C ALA A 307 24.63 6.89 -6.88
N ARG A 308 24.19 6.09 -7.85
CA ARG A 308 24.17 6.48 -9.28
C ARG A 308 23.25 7.67 -9.57
N GLU A 309 22.22 7.87 -8.76
CA GLU A 309 21.30 9.00 -8.85
C GLU A 309 21.70 10.19 -7.93
N GLY A 310 22.90 10.12 -7.30
CA GLY A 310 23.41 11.13 -6.38
C GLY A 310 22.72 11.15 -5.01
N LEU A 311 22.16 10.01 -4.59
CA LEU A 311 21.50 9.83 -3.29
C LEU A 311 22.32 8.90 -2.39
N GLU A 312 22.22 9.10 -1.08
CA GLU A 312 22.85 8.25 -0.08
C GLU A 312 21.78 7.44 0.68
N LEU A 313 22.02 6.14 0.84
CA LEU A 313 21.18 5.26 1.65
C LEU A 313 21.72 5.19 3.09
N VAL A 314 20.88 5.51 4.05
CA VAL A 314 21.16 5.19 5.45
C VAL A 314 20.91 3.70 5.69
N HIS A 315 21.99 2.93 5.85
CA HIS A 315 21.93 1.49 6.06
C HIS A 315 22.45 1.12 7.46
N ILE A 316 21.57 0.67 8.34
CA ILE A 316 21.90 0.23 9.71
C ILE A 316 22.20 -1.26 9.69
N ILE A 317 23.37 -1.64 10.19
CA ILE A 317 23.82 -3.04 10.24
C ILE A 317 23.74 -3.56 11.67
N GLY A 318 23.04 -4.68 11.87
CA GLY A 318 23.04 -5.43 13.12
C GLY A 318 24.29 -6.31 13.25
N PRO A 319 25.23 -6.03 14.16
CA PRO A 319 26.49 -6.77 14.26
C PRO A 319 26.23 -8.24 14.59
N LYS A 320 26.97 -9.15 13.93
CA LYS A 320 26.91 -10.62 14.12
C LYS A 320 25.49 -11.21 14.07
N THR A 321 24.56 -10.51 13.42
CA THR A 321 23.15 -10.87 13.36
C THR A 321 22.83 -11.48 12.00
N ALA A 322 22.10 -12.59 12.01
CA ALA A 322 21.55 -13.22 10.81
C ALA A 322 20.20 -12.57 10.45
N HIS A 323 19.23 -13.35 9.96
CA HIS A 323 17.92 -12.88 9.51
C HIS A 323 16.98 -12.53 10.67
N SER A 324 17.32 -11.48 11.43
CA SER A 324 16.52 -10.93 12.53
C SER A 324 16.95 -9.50 12.85
N TYR A 325 16.18 -8.76 13.65
CA TYR A 325 16.61 -7.47 14.16
C TYR A 325 17.59 -7.63 15.32
N HIS A 326 18.74 -6.95 15.24
CA HIS A 326 19.60 -6.71 16.39
C HIS A 326 18.94 -5.65 17.30
N PRO A 327 18.83 -5.85 18.62
CA PRO A 327 18.08 -4.95 19.50
C PRO A 327 18.48 -3.47 19.41
N GLU A 328 19.79 -3.18 19.49
CA GLU A 328 20.31 -1.81 19.42
C GLU A 328 20.13 -1.19 18.02
N ALA A 329 20.38 -1.97 16.96
CA ALA A 329 20.19 -1.51 15.59
C ALA A 329 18.70 -1.23 15.30
N ARG A 330 17.77 -2.05 15.84
CA ARG A 330 16.33 -1.80 15.79
C ARG A 330 15.96 -0.48 16.48
N ALA A 331 16.53 -0.22 17.64
CA ALA A 331 16.30 1.03 18.36
C ALA A 331 16.82 2.25 17.55
N GLU A 332 17.98 2.11 16.92
CA GLU A 332 18.55 3.17 16.06
C GLU A 332 17.71 3.43 14.80
N VAL A 333 17.22 2.37 14.12
CA VAL A 333 16.26 2.52 13.01
C VAL A 333 15.04 3.31 13.48
N ASN A 334 14.48 2.95 14.64
CA ASN A 334 13.31 3.62 15.20
C ASN A 334 13.60 5.10 15.49
N ARG A 335 14.69 5.38 16.18
CA ARG A 335 15.10 6.75 16.51
C ARG A 335 15.24 7.63 15.26
N ARG A 336 15.83 7.10 14.17
CA ARG A 336 15.99 7.84 12.91
C ARG A 336 14.66 8.09 12.23
N ILE A 337 13.81 7.07 12.13
CA ILE A 337 12.47 7.22 11.54
C ILE A 337 11.64 8.23 12.34
N ASP A 338 11.67 8.17 13.68
CA ASP A 338 10.95 9.11 14.53
C ASP A 338 11.39 10.56 14.27
N ALA A 339 12.72 10.81 14.19
CA ALA A 339 13.25 12.14 13.89
C ALA A 339 12.87 12.65 12.49
N ILE A 340 12.73 11.77 11.50
CA ILE A 340 12.25 12.14 10.16
C ILE A 340 10.77 12.51 10.22
N VAL A 341 9.97 11.66 10.83
CA VAL A 341 8.50 11.80 10.88
C VAL A 341 8.04 12.97 11.74
N GLU A 342 8.84 13.36 12.75
CA GLU A 342 8.55 14.55 13.56
C GLU A 342 8.42 15.80 12.69
N ARG A 343 9.25 15.94 11.66
CA ARG A 343 9.18 17.01 10.67
C ARG A 343 8.02 16.90 9.69
N GLY A 344 7.52 15.69 9.51
CA GLY A 344 6.53 15.37 8.49
C GLY A 344 7.09 15.46 7.05
N ARG A 345 6.28 15.06 6.09
CA ARG A 345 6.57 15.19 4.66
C ARG A 345 6.17 16.60 4.19
N GLN A 346 6.92 17.19 3.27
CA GLN A 346 6.49 18.41 2.58
C GLN A 346 5.37 18.06 1.59
N SER A 347 4.23 18.73 1.70
CA SER A 347 3.11 18.55 0.77
C SER A 347 3.43 19.05 -0.63
N VAL A 348 4.20 20.15 -0.72
CA VAL A 348 4.64 20.76 -1.99
C VAL A 348 6.15 20.99 -1.95
N PRO A 349 6.96 19.98 -2.31
CA PRO A 349 8.39 20.16 -2.41
C PRO A 349 8.73 21.14 -3.56
N PRO A 350 9.71 22.04 -3.39
CA PRO A 350 10.07 23.02 -4.42
C PRO A 350 10.64 22.37 -5.68
N ARG A 351 11.21 21.18 -5.57
CA ARG A 351 11.70 20.38 -6.70
C ARG A 351 11.13 18.98 -6.64
N VAL A 352 10.71 18.47 -7.79
CA VAL A 352 10.21 17.11 -7.99
C VAL A 352 11.08 16.38 -9.01
N ARG A 353 11.58 15.21 -8.64
CA ARG A 353 12.31 14.29 -9.51
C ARG A 353 11.54 12.98 -9.59
N LEU A 354 11.11 12.60 -10.78
CA LEU A 354 10.34 11.38 -11.01
C LEU A 354 11.03 10.52 -12.06
N VAL A 355 11.23 9.25 -11.75
CA VAL A 355 11.49 8.20 -12.72
C VAL A 355 10.28 7.28 -12.82
N THR A 356 9.89 6.93 -14.04
CA THR A 356 8.85 5.93 -14.28
C THR A 356 9.14 5.11 -15.54
N TRP A 357 8.58 3.90 -15.61
CA TRP A 357 8.65 2.97 -16.75
C TRP A 357 7.26 2.65 -17.30
N THR A 358 6.22 3.09 -16.57
CA THR A 358 4.81 2.80 -16.89
C THR A 358 3.89 3.83 -16.25
N LEU A 359 2.77 4.13 -16.90
CA LEU A 359 1.76 5.04 -16.35
C LEU A 359 1.05 4.51 -15.09
N LYS A 360 1.31 3.27 -14.67
CA LYS A 360 0.82 2.77 -13.38
C LYS A 360 1.40 3.56 -12.20
N TYR A 361 2.66 3.98 -12.29
CA TYR A 361 3.38 4.71 -11.24
C TYR A 361 3.84 6.07 -11.80
N ASN A 362 2.88 6.88 -12.18
CA ASN A 362 3.07 8.07 -13.00
C ASN A 362 3.09 9.39 -12.22
N ARG A 363 3.12 9.33 -10.88
CA ARG A 363 2.97 10.53 -10.03
C ARG A 363 4.11 10.68 -9.03
N MET A 364 4.56 11.93 -8.88
CA MET A 364 5.39 12.39 -7.78
C MET A 364 4.91 13.78 -7.35
N ASP A 365 4.39 13.88 -6.12
CA ASP A 365 3.84 15.11 -5.53
C ASP A 365 2.88 15.85 -6.51
N TRP A 366 3.28 17.02 -6.97
CA TRP A 366 2.50 17.87 -7.87
C TRP A 366 2.73 17.62 -9.37
N VAL A 367 3.53 16.61 -9.73
CA VAL A 367 3.77 16.18 -11.11
C VAL A 367 3.05 14.85 -11.39
N VAL A 368 2.30 14.80 -12.49
CA VAL A 368 1.68 13.58 -13.01
C VAL A 368 2.07 13.43 -14.48
N VAL A 369 2.63 12.28 -14.85
CA VAL A 369 2.92 11.93 -16.25
C VAL A 369 1.68 11.28 -16.84
N ASP A 370 1.10 11.89 -17.87
CA ASP A 370 -0.13 11.43 -18.51
C ASP A 370 0.14 10.62 -19.78
N GLY A 371 1.33 10.76 -20.38
CA GLY A 371 1.73 10.04 -21.57
C GLY A 371 3.24 9.82 -21.64
N LEU A 372 3.62 8.66 -22.15
CA LEU A 372 5.00 8.28 -22.47
C LEU A 372 5.16 8.23 -23.98
N GLU A 373 6.35 8.58 -24.48
CA GLU A 373 6.71 8.35 -25.88
C GLU A 373 6.84 6.84 -26.15
N GLN A 374 7.47 6.12 -25.22
CA GLN A 374 7.64 4.68 -25.29
C GLN A 374 7.47 4.02 -23.91
N HIS A 375 6.52 3.08 -23.80
CA HIS A 375 6.34 2.28 -22.58
C HIS A 375 7.51 1.31 -22.36
N TRP A 376 7.81 1.02 -21.11
CA TRP A 376 8.90 0.14 -20.69
C TRP A 376 10.30 0.66 -21.05
N GLU A 377 10.39 1.95 -21.33
CA GLU A 377 11.65 2.70 -21.40
C GLU A 377 11.67 3.75 -20.30
N LYS A 378 12.87 4.04 -19.78
CA LYS A 378 13.05 4.97 -18.66
C LYS A 378 12.55 6.36 -19.03
N ALA A 379 11.51 6.82 -18.34
CA ALA A 379 11.02 8.19 -18.42
C ALA A 379 11.46 8.99 -17.19
N LEU A 380 11.80 10.25 -17.39
CA LEU A 380 12.29 11.16 -16.34
C LEU A 380 11.52 12.47 -16.40
N VAL A 381 11.22 13.03 -15.23
CA VAL A 381 10.80 14.41 -15.05
C VAL A 381 11.65 15.02 -13.94
N ASP A 382 12.19 16.20 -14.19
CA ASP A 382 12.83 17.07 -13.20
C ASP A 382 12.15 18.43 -13.27
N ALA A 383 11.44 18.81 -12.21
CA ALA A 383 10.59 19.97 -12.21
C ALA A 383 10.81 20.84 -10.96
N ASP A 384 11.00 22.14 -11.17
CA ASP A 384 11.24 23.14 -10.12
C ASP A 384 10.17 24.21 -10.12
N VAL A 385 9.73 24.62 -8.93
CA VAL A 385 8.84 25.77 -8.71
C VAL A 385 9.65 26.99 -8.30
N GLY A 386 9.66 28.01 -9.14
CA GLY A 386 10.27 29.32 -8.87
C GLY A 386 9.24 30.31 -8.32
N THR A 387 9.15 30.44 -7.00
CA THR A 387 8.21 31.39 -6.37
C THR A 387 8.58 32.84 -6.60
N SER A 388 9.86 33.17 -6.70
CA SER A 388 10.35 34.54 -6.90
C SER A 388 9.98 35.11 -8.27
N ASP A 389 9.99 34.28 -9.31
CA ASP A 389 9.70 34.69 -10.68
C ASP A 389 8.36 34.10 -11.21
N ASN A 390 7.57 33.54 -10.34
CA ASN A 390 6.27 32.91 -10.61
C ASN A 390 6.32 31.93 -11.78
N SER A 391 7.24 30.98 -11.73
CA SER A 391 7.50 30.04 -12.83
C SER A 391 7.55 28.59 -12.37
N VAL A 392 7.30 27.69 -13.32
CA VAL A 392 7.63 26.25 -13.22
C VAL A 392 8.56 25.90 -14.35
N ARG A 393 9.67 25.23 -14.04
CA ARG A 393 10.62 24.70 -15.02
C ARG A 393 10.60 23.20 -14.98
N VAL A 394 10.43 22.58 -16.13
CA VAL A 394 10.30 21.13 -16.28
C VAL A 394 11.29 20.66 -17.34
N THR A 395 12.08 19.66 -17.03
CA THR A 395 12.91 18.91 -17.98
C THR A 395 12.39 17.49 -18.05
N THR A 396 12.19 16.98 -19.26
CA THR A 396 11.62 15.65 -19.46
C THR A 396 12.50 14.78 -20.36
N ARG A 397 12.28 13.47 -20.24
CA ARG A 397 12.80 12.45 -21.14
C ARG A 397 11.78 11.35 -21.26
N ASN A 398 11.45 10.92 -22.49
CA ASN A 398 10.45 9.88 -22.78
C ASN A 398 9.06 10.21 -22.21
N VAL A 399 8.68 11.49 -22.19
CA VAL A 399 7.38 11.97 -21.70
C VAL A 399 6.70 12.76 -22.79
N SER A 400 5.51 12.34 -23.20
CA SER A 400 4.72 12.99 -24.24
C SER A 400 3.62 13.91 -23.69
N ALA A 401 3.21 13.70 -22.43
CA ALA A 401 2.22 14.54 -21.76
C ALA A 401 2.40 14.50 -20.23
N LEU A 402 2.19 15.64 -19.57
CA LEU A 402 2.21 15.74 -18.12
C LEU A 402 1.21 16.78 -17.59
N THR A 403 0.79 16.58 -16.36
CA THR A 403 -0.05 17.52 -15.60
C THR A 403 0.70 18.01 -14.36
N LEU A 404 0.66 19.33 -14.13
CA LEU A 404 1.13 19.95 -12.89
C LEU A 404 -0.10 20.26 -12.03
N THR A 405 -0.18 19.69 -10.83
CA THR A 405 -1.37 19.79 -9.97
C THR A 405 -0.99 20.04 -8.52
N PHE A 406 -1.64 21.05 -7.91
CA PHE A 406 -1.50 21.36 -6.50
C PHE A 406 -2.85 21.14 -5.82
N ALA A 407 -2.83 20.67 -4.58
CA ALA A 407 -4.06 20.54 -3.81
C ALA A 407 -4.65 21.95 -3.48
N PRO A 408 -5.94 22.04 -3.15
CA PRO A 408 -6.57 23.30 -2.78
C PRO A 408 -5.82 24.03 -1.66
N GLY A 409 -5.47 25.28 -1.90
CA GLY A 409 -4.73 26.10 -0.93
C GLY A 409 -3.22 25.84 -0.84
N GLU A 410 -2.69 24.80 -1.53
CA GLU A 410 -1.27 24.44 -1.46
C GLU A 410 -0.41 25.00 -2.61
N CYS A 411 -1.00 25.67 -3.60
CA CYS A 411 -0.23 26.21 -4.72
C CYS A 411 0.72 27.33 -4.25
N PRO A 412 2.05 27.19 -4.38
CA PRO A 412 3.01 28.16 -3.89
C PRO A 412 3.20 29.36 -4.83
N LEU A 413 2.58 29.31 -6.02
CA LEU A 413 2.69 30.34 -7.04
C LEU A 413 1.67 31.46 -6.81
N ASP A 414 2.05 32.67 -7.21
CA ASP A 414 1.15 33.84 -7.17
C ASP A 414 -0.02 33.61 -8.13
N GLN A 415 -1.20 33.65 -7.58
CA GLN A 415 -2.43 33.34 -8.33
C GLN A 415 -2.97 34.52 -9.13
N VAL A 416 -2.48 35.73 -8.87
CA VAL A 416 -2.89 36.97 -9.57
C VAL A 416 -2.01 37.21 -10.78
N ARG A 417 -0.71 36.93 -10.65
CA ARG A 417 0.24 37.05 -11.77
C ARG A 417 0.20 35.83 -12.69
N PRO A 418 0.35 36.02 -14.01
CA PRO A 418 0.49 34.89 -14.94
C PRO A 418 1.69 34.00 -14.56
N THR A 419 1.44 32.70 -14.40
CA THR A 419 2.49 31.73 -14.20
C THR A 419 3.18 31.40 -15.52
N ARG A 420 4.51 31.39 -15.52
CA ARG A 420 5.32 31.00 -16.69
C ARG A 420 5.75 29.53 -16.56
N VAL A 421 5.43 28.71 -17.55
CA VAL A 421 5.84 27.31 -17.60
C VAL A 421 6.87 27.13 -18.71
N PHE A 422 8.02 26.56 -18.38
CA PHE A 422 9.10 26.23 -19.30
C PHE A 422 9.24 24.73 -19.35
N ILE A 423 9.17 24.13 -20.52
CA ILE A 423 9.36 22.69 -20.72
C ILE A 423 10.47 22.48 -21.75
N ASP A 424 11.49 21.71 -21.36
CA ASP A 424 12.66 21.32 -22.19
C ASP A 424 13.32 22.52 -22.92
N GLY A 425 13.50 23.63 -22.17
CA GLY A 425 14.10 24.86 -22.70
C GLY A 425 13.25 25.62 -23.72
N SER A 426 11.98 25.25 -23.90
CA SER A 426 11.05 25.96 -24.78
C SER A 426 10.79 27.39 -24.34
N LYS A 427 10.25 28.22 -25.23
CA LYS A 427 9.71 29.54 -24.85
C LYS A 427 8.63 29.37 -23.80
N PRO A 428 8.54 30.28 -22.80
CA PRO A 428 7.55 30.16 -21.76
C PRO A 428 6.15 30.14 -22.35
N SER A 429 5.38 29.11 -22.05
CA SER A 429 3.94 29.13 -22.30
C SER A 429 3.25 29.71 -21.07
N THR A 430 2.28 30.58 -21.31
CA THR A 430 1.32 30.99 -20.29
C THR A 430 0.15 30.02 -20.44
N PRO A 431 -0.05 29.06 -19.53
CA PRO A 431 -1.18 28.16 -19.65
C PRO A 431 -2.46 28.98 -19.64
N PRO A 432 -3.45 28.62 -20.48
CA PRO A 432 -4.78 29.19 -20.38
C PRO A 432 -5.26 28.94 -18.95
N ALA A 433 -5.80 29.99 -18.32
CA ALA A 433 -6.16 30.10 -16.91
C ALA A 433 -6.25 28.77 -16.15
N TRP A 434 -5.59 28.69 -15.00
CA TRP A 434 -5.69 27.58 -14.07
C TRP A 434 -7.12 27.03 -14.01
N ARG A 435 -7.36 25.79 -14.42
CA ARG A 435 -8.66 25.20 -14.19
C ARG A 435 -8.81 24.98 -12.69
N VAL A 436 -9.64 25.81 -12.08
CA VAL A 436 -10.11 25.54 -10.72
C VAL A 436 -11.09 24.38 -10.83
N ALA A 437 -10.64 23.18 -10.54
CA ALA A 437 -11.56 22.09 -10.28
C ALA A 437 -12.24 22.44 -8.95
N LYS A 438 -13.51 22.86 -8.97
CA LYS A 438 -14.34 22.83 -7.76
C LYS A 438 -14.25 21.39 -7.25
N ALA A 439 -13.90 21.21 -5.98
CA ALA A 439 -14.15 19.95 -5.30
C ALA A 439 -15.63 19.65 -5.51
N LEU A 440 -15.92 18.65 -6.35
CA LEU A 440 -17.30 18.17 -6.44
C LEU A 440 -17.61 17.67 -5.02
N PRO A 441 -18.72 18.11 -4.41
CA PRO A 441 -19.18 17.48 -3.19
C PRO A 441 -19.25 15.98 -3.49
N GLU A 442 -18.70 15.16 -2.60
CA GLU A 442 -18.79 13.72 -2.71
C GLU A 442 -20.21 13.37 -3.09
N LYS A 443 -20.41 12.88 -4.30
CA LYS A 443 -21.71 12.35 -4.70
C LYS A 443 -21.93 11.20 -3.73
N LYS A 444 -22.88 11.35 -2.82
CA LYS A 444 -23.51 10.23 -2.15
C LYS A 444 -24.00 9.33 -3.27
N GLU A 445 -23.27 8.27 -3.55
CA GLU A 445 -23.72 7.26 -4.50
C GLU A 445 -25.03 6.69 -3.96
N SER A 446 -26.11 6.96 -4.68
CA SER A 446 -27.35 6.22 -4.51
C SER A 446 -27.09 4.75 -4.87
N PRO A 447 -27.64 3.78 -4.15
CA PRO A 447 -27.42 2.36 -4.42
C PRO A 447 -27.86 2.04 -5.85
N ARG A 448 -26.92 1.56 -6.67
CA ARG A 448 -27.22 1.04 -7.99
C ARG A 448 -28.11 -0.18 -7.86
N ALA A 449 -29.30 -0.08 -8.44
CA ALA A 449 -30.15 -1.23 -8.69
C ALA A 449 -29.42 -2.25 -9.56
N SER A 450 -29.47 -3.52 -9.16
CA SER A 450 -28.96 -4.65 -9.91
C SER A 450 -29.69 -4.77 -11.24
N SER A 451 -28.99 -4.63 -12.36
CA SER A 451 -29.49 -5.00 -13.67
C SER A 451 -28.68 -6.20 -14.23
N PRO A 452 -29.33 -7.12 -14.98
CA PRO A 452 -28.70 -8.31 -15.50
C PRO A 452 -27.73 -8.00 -16.62
N GLY A 453 -26.63 -8.77 -16.70
CA GLY A 453 -25.55 -8.56 -17.64
C GLY A 453 -25.96 -8.73 -19.11
N PRO A 454 -25.29 -8.06 -20.00
CA PRO A 454 -25.38 -8.32 -21.44
C PRO A 454 -24.20 -9.13 -21.97
N ALA A 455 -24.54 -9.92 -22.97
CA ALA A 455 -23.66 -10.70 -23.82
C ALA A 455 -22.64 -9.84 -24.59
N GLY A 456 -21.55 -10.49 -24.98
CA GLY A 456 -20.34 -9.98 -25.58
C GLY A 456 -20.44 -8.91 -26.68
N SER A 457 -19.43 -8.06 -26.69
CA SER A 457 -19.05 -7.29 -27.86
C SER A 457 -17.52 -7.25 -28.01
N THR A 458 -17.09 -7.62 -29.19
CA THR A 458 -15.75 -7.62 -29.76
C THR A 458 -15.13 -6.22 -29.75
N LEU A 459 -13.92 -6.10 -29.19
CA LEU A 459 -13.09 -4.91 -29.31
C LEU A 459 -12.33 -4.91 -30.62
N GLY A 460 -12.66 -3.98 -31.51
CA GLY A 460 -11.90 -3.68 -32.72
C GLY A 460 -10.70 -2.78 -32.39
N TYR A 461 -9.49 -3.22 -32.73
CA TYR A 461 -8.26 -2.43 -32.71
C TYR A 461 -8.13 -1.66 -34.04
N SER A 462 -7.92 -0.35 -33.96
CA SER A 462 -7.41 0.45 -35.09
C SER A 462 -6.08 1.08 -34.71
N PRO A 463 -5.02 0.89 -35.52
CA PRO A 463 -3.74 1.52 -35.26
C PRO A 463 -3.73 2.94 -35.81
N LEU A 464 -3.43 3.93 -34.99
CA LEU A 464 -3.11 5.29 -35.42
C LEU A 464 -1.60 5.50 -35.39
N ALA A 465 -1.07 5.92 -36.52
CA ALA A 465 0.31 6.30 -36.72
C ALA A 465 0.62 7.60 -35.99
N SER A 466 1.80 7.64 -35.34
CA SER A 466 2.35 8.82 -34.70
C SER A 466 2.95 9.81 -35.69
N PRO A 467 2.79 11.11 -35.42
CA PRO A 467 3.91 12.04 -35.50
C PRO A 467 4.29 12.54 -34.12
N ALA A 468 5.56 12.86 -33.91
CA ALA A 468 6.08 13.45 -32.69
C ALA A 468 5.25 14.68 -32.30
N SER A 469 4.52 14.56 -31.20
CA SER A 469 3.66 15.63 -30.69
C SER A 469 4.38 16.38 -29.58
N PRO A 470 4.22 17.70 -29.48
CA PRO A 470 4.81 18.49 -28.41
C PRO A 470 4.21 18.08 -27.04
N VAL A 471 5.04 18.10 -26.03
CA VAL A 471 4.63 17.89 -24.63
C VAL A 471 3.61 18.96 -24.25
N PHE A 472 2.40 18.56 -23.88
CA PHE A 472 1.37 19.47 -23.36
C PHE A 472 1.37 19.45 -21.84
N ALA A 473 1.57 20.63 -21.25
CA ALA A 473 1.38 20.80 -19.81
C ALA A 473 -0.03 21.29 -19.52
N THR A 474 -0.76 20.58 -18.69
CA THR A 474 -2.07 21.02 -18.17
C THR A 474 -1.90 21.39 -16.71
N ALA A 475 -2.09 22.66 -16.38
CA ALA A 475 -2.07 23.08 -14.98
C ALA A 475 -3.50 23.05 -14.43
N THR A 476 -3.72 22.22 -13.40
CA THR A 476 -5.03 22.12 -12.74
C THR A 476 -4.95 22.75 -11.36
N ARG A 477 -5.85 23.69 -11.11
CA ARG A 477 -6.05 24.36 -9.82
C ARG A 477 -7.30 23.79 -9.17
N CYS A 478 -7.15 23.28 -7.94
CA CYS A 478 -8.29 23.01 -7.07
C CYS A 478 -8.48 24.21 -6.12
N ALA A 479 -9.68 24.74 -6.07
CA ALA A 479 -10.11 25.77 -5.11
C ALA A 479 -10.58 25.12 -3.82
#